data_91d0b1a7312f04be8905a73bf27b4c86
#
_entry.id   91d0b1a7312f04be8905a73bf27b4c86
#
_cell.length_a   1.000
_cell.length_b   1.000
_cell.length_c   1.000
_cell.angle_alpha   90.00
_cell.angle_beta   90.00
_cell.angle_gamma   90.00
#
_symmetry.space_group_name_H-M   'P 1'
#
loop_
_entity.id
_entity.type
_entity.pdbx_description
1 polymer ?
#
loop_
_entity_poly.entity_id
_entity_poly.type
_entity_poly.pdbx_seq_one_letter_code
_entity_poly.pdbx_strand_id
1 'polypeptide(L)'
;MKLRFVPGLTLALMLSFLLSPFLRADQPLHAQVLVFLPAYEGSKLYDPDLAENGGDPPCVWGSLDAIRSANLYLALRMPNPLQAGPMVSAGPIDVYGDFIAGMTEQQDTPGFQPYTQGADFFTFAYDWRQEIATVSAPQLGQALDNYARIHEEKTGIPAPDTKFILVGHSMGGLIARTFLSENPQWADRIAAMYLVGAPNLGSVKAIKTLVVGPGGLKENATSFPASLLNLLPSNVDANLTKLVAITRPSLYELLPFDDPRWECVAADGSRVRISAQDMLRVGPWQPYWPSAELEQRVFLDDWLKKREAEGRKKIDLPDWEFCQDPDLPQLQKILTQVRDWRLRMGSLSYTNTLLTRPNEPSRLKVVIGTGIKTPTGLITEGAHDSSLARYTYEPDNDGDETVTGASAMDDLHPEPNQVKLLSGVTHGKLMTDPDFLDYFYSELSHEPMATPDPRNATGQTL
;
A
#
# COMPACT_ATOMS: atom_id res chain seq x y z
N MET A 1 12.07 62.96 2.33
CA MET A 1 12.74 62.04 3.23
C MET A 1 13.21 60.85 2.38
N LYS A 2 14.54 60.83 2.03
CA LYS A 2 15.11 59.83 1.11
C LYS A 2 15.58 58.61 1.93
N LEU A 3 14.98 57.43 1.73
CA LEU A 3 15.48 56.19 2.28
C LEU A 3 16.73 55.78 1.47
N ARG A 4 17.83 55.63 2.16
CA ARG A 4 19.07 55.05 1.61
C ARG A 4 18.96 53.53 1.70
N PHE A 5 19.03 52.87 0.57
CA PHE A 5 19.26 51.41 0.43
C PHE A 5 20.71 51.12 0.86
N VAL A 6 20.87 50.16 1.77
CA VAL A 6 22.16 49.57 2.14
C VAL A 6 22.29 48.23 1.41
N PRO A 7 23.19 48.13 0.40
CA PRO A 7 23.41 46.86 -0.28
C PRO A 7 24.50 46.10 0.48
N GLY A 8 24.10 45.22 1.35
CA GLY A 8 25.07 44.38 2.08
C GLY A 8 24.46 43.16 2.80
N LEU A 9 23.14 43.10 2.98
CA LEU A 9 22.51 42.04 3.78
C LEU A 9 21.89 40.93 2.94
N THR A 10 21.73 41.08 1.64
CA THR A 10 21.12 40.09 0.75
C THR A 10 22.07 39.07 0.18
N LEU A 11 23.40 39.30 0.25
CA LEU A 11 24.39 38.37 -0.28
C LEU A 11 24.79 37.27 0.74
N ALA A 12 24.64 37.54 2.03
CA ALA A 12 24.99 36.58 3.09
C ALA A 12 23.94 35.47 3.26
N LEU A 13 22.64 35.73 2.95
CA LEU A 13 21.59 34.74 3.03
C LEU A 13 21.49 33.83 1.79
N MET A 14 22.00 34.23 0.64
CA MET A 14 22.07 33.35 -0.53
C MET A 14 23.29 32.43 -0.55
N LEU A 15 24.38 32.78 0.18
CA LEU A 15 25.56 31.89 0.29
C LEU A 15 25.37 30.77 1.30
N SER A 16 24.43 30.88 2.25
CA SER A 16 24.16 29.81 3.22
C SER A 16 23.31 28.68 2.63
N PHE A 17 22.59 28.88 1.52
CA PHE A 17 21.83 27.84 0.81
C PHE A 17 22.64 27.07 -0.24
N LEU A 18 23.84 27.54 -0.62
CA LEU A 18 24.70 26.89 -1.61
C LEU A 18 25.85 26.07 -1.02
N LEU A 19 25.98 26.03 0.31
CA LEU A 19 27.07 25.31 1.00
C LEU A 19 26.56 24.10 1.83
N SER A 20 25.29 23.71 1.72
CA SER A 20 24.71 22.61 2.49
C SER A 20 24.79 21.19 1.87
N PRO A 21 25.33 20.91 0.68
CA PRO A 21 25.46 19.52 0.24
C PRO A 21 26.82 18.87 0.53
N PHE A 22 27.80 19.56 1.14
CA PHE A 22 29.19 19.06 1.12
C PHE A 22 29.83 18.71 2.48
N LEU A 23 29.08 18.62 3.58
CA LEU A 23 29.64 18.12 4.84
C LEU A 23 28.57 17.40 5.67
N ARG A 24 27.93 16.36 5.13
CA ARG A 24 27.55 15.23 5.97
C ARG A 24 28.78 14.30 5.96
N ALA A 25 29.56 14.31 7.02
CA ALA A 25 30.45 13.21 7.33
C ALA A 25 29.65 11.91 7.17
N ASP A 26 30.26 10.90 6.52
CA ASP A 26 29.63 9.59 6.34
C ASP A 26 29.05 9.14 7.68
N GLN A 27 27.72 9.26 7.82
CA GLN A 27 27.07 8.72 9.02
C GLN A 27 27.25 7.22 9.00
N PRO A 28 27.58 6.58 10.11
CA PRO A 28 27.69 5.14 10.15
C PRO A 28 26.33 4.54 9.76
N LEU A 29 26.36 3.59 8.84
CA LEU A 29 25.17 2.89 8.37
C LEU A 29 24.82 1.75 9.34
N HIS A 30 23.55 1.37 9.38
CA HIS A 30 23.11 0.19 10.13
C HIS A 30 23.61 -1.10 9.48
N ALA A 31 23.83 -2.13 10.28
CA ALA A 31 24.18 -3.46 9.77
C ALA A 31 22.98 -4.18 9.10
N GLN A 32 21.78 -3.70 9.39
CA GLN A 32 20.52 -4.21 8.86
C GLN A 32 19.85 -3.17 7.97
N VAL A 33 19.15 -3.64 6.95
CA VAL A 33 18.43 -2.79 5.99
C VAL A 33 16.97 -2.70 6.37
N LEU A 34 16.48 -1.48 6.60
CA LEU A 34 15.07 -1.19 6.83
C LEU A 34 14.34 -1.04 5.49
N VAL A 35 13.27 -1.80 5.29
CA VAL A 35 12.44 -1.73 4.07
C VAL A 35 10.99 -1.45 4.44
N PHE A 36 10.48 -0.33 3.95
CA PHE A 36 9.10 0.07 4.11
C PHE A 36 8.26 -0.35 2.89
N LEU A 37 7.13 -1.04 3.15
CA LEU A 37 6.15 -1.47 2.17
C LEU A 37 4.84 -0.69 2.40
N PRO A 38 4.44 0.23 1.49
CA PRO A 38 3.24 1.05 1.67
C PRO A 38 1.94 0.26 1.47
N ALA A 39 0.81 0.89 1.84
CA ALA A 39 -0.54 0.36 1.71
C ALA A 39 -1.02 0.29 0.24
N TYR A 40 -2.22 -0.28 0.04
CA TYR A 40 -3.03 -0.08 -1.17
C TYR A 40 -3.18 1.41 -1.45
N GLU A 41 -2.99 1.82 -2.70
CA GLU A 41 -2.93 3.24 -3.11
C GLU A 41 -1.79 4.05 -2.48
N GLY A 42 -0.84 3.42 -1.78
CA GLY A 42 0.25 4.05 -1.04
C GLY A 42 1.54 4.29 -1.85
N SER A 43 1.58 3.95 -3.12
CA SER A 43 2.66 4.32 -4.06
C SER A 43 2.14 5.28 -5.12
N LYS A 44 2.99 6.20 -5.58
CA LYS A 44 2.71 6.97 -6.80
C LYS A 44 2.76 6.05 -8.00
N LEU A 45 1.91 6.32 -8.98
CA LEU A 45 1.94 5.60 -10.26
C LEU A 45 2.15 6.59 -11.41
N TYR A 46 2.97 6.17 -12.36
CA TYR A 46 3.37 6.95 -13.52
C TYR A 46 3.07 6.16 -14.79
N ASP A 47 2.54 6.82 -15.81
CA ASP A 47 2.23 6.19 -17.10
C ASP A 47 3.38 6.41 -18.09
N PRO A 48 4.21 5.38 -18.37
CA PRO A 48 5.35 5.53 -19.27
C PRO A 48 4.92 5.79 -20.72
N ASP A 49 3.70 5.38 -21.12
CA ASP A 49 3.18 5.62 -22.46
C ASP A 49 2.78 7.09 -22.67
N LEU A 50 2.72 7.88 -21.61
CA LEU A 50 2.45 9.33 -21.64
C LEU A 50 3.71 10.17 -21.65
N ALA A 51 4.89 9.57 -21.56
CA ALA A 51 6.16 10.31 -21.61
C ALA A 51 6.33 10.98 -22.98
N GLU A 52 6.46 12.31 -22.99
CA GLU A 52 6.69 13.10 -24.20
C GLU A 52 8.17 13.25 -24.49
N ASN A 53 8.59 13.01 -25.73
CA ASN A 53 9.96 13.25 -26.23
C ASN A 53 11.08 12.63 -25.38
N GLY A 54 10.83 11.48 -24.73
CA GLY A 54 11.82 10.82 -23.86
C GLY A 54 11.97 11.49 -22.50
N GLY A 55 11.03 12.34 -22.08
CA GLY A 55 10.93 12.91 -20.75
C GLY A 55 10.40 11.93 -19.70
N ASP A 56 10.27 12.40 -18.46
CA ASP A 56 9.72 11.60 -17.37
C ASP A 56 8.25 11.29 -17.58
N PRO A 57 7.80 10.07 -17.27
CA PRO A 57 6.38 9.72 -17.33
C PRO A 57 5.56 10.54 -16.34
N PRO A 58 4.38 11.07 -16.76
CA PRO A 58 3.54 11.84 -15.87
C PRO A 58 2.94 10.96 -14.77
N CYS A 59 2.79 11.57 -13.58
CA CYS A 59 2.13 10.95 -12.45
C CYS A 59 0.62 10.86 -12.70
N VAL A 60 0.07 9.64 -12.69
CA VAL A 60 -1.37 9.36 -12.87
C VAL A 60 -2.07 9.00 -11.56
N TRP A 61 -1.31 8.78 -10.48
CA TRP A 61 -1.81 8.60 -9.13
C TRP A 61 -0.82 9.17 -8.09
N GLY A 62 -1.35 9.83 -7.06
CA GLY A 62 -0.55 10.39 -5.97
C GLY A 62 -0.10 11.85 -6.19
N SER A 63 -0.67 12.55 -7.18
CA SER A 63 -0.57 14.00 -7.33
C SER A 63 -1.96 14.64 -7.36
N LEU A 64 -2.05 15.93 -7.02
CA LEU A 64 -3.34 16.65 -7.07
C LEU A 64 -3.91 16.70 -8.48
N ASP A 65 -3.06 16.89 -9.48
CA ASP A 65 -3.49 17.00 -10.87
C ASP A 65 -4.02 15.66 -11.39
N ALA A 66 -3.36 14.55 -11.02
CA ALA A 66 -3.84 13.21 -11.33
C ALA A 66 -5.22 12.95 -10.70
N ILE A 67 -5.39 13.26 -9.41
CA ILE A 67 -6.63 13.02 -8.67
C ILE A 67 -7.78 13.86 -9.21
N ARG A 68 -7.50 15.08 -9.67
CA ARG A 68 -8.51 16.00 -10.24
C ARG A 68 -8.86 15.71 -11.70
N SER A 69 -8.12 14.87 -12.38
CA SER A 69 -8.34 14.57 -13.79
C SER A 69 -9.03 13.22 -13.99
N ALA A 70 -10.28 13.23 -14.41
CA ALA A 70 -11.01 12.01 -14.75
C ALA A 70 -10.29 11.18 -15.84
N ASN A 71 -9.65 11.84 -16.80
CA ASN A 71 -8.90 11.16 -17.87
C ASN A 71 -7.66 10.43 -17.34
N LEU A 72 -6.94 11.02 -16.38
CA LEU A 72 -5.80 10.36 -15.74
C LEU A 72 -6.24 9.22 -14.83
N TYR A 73 -7.41 9.35 -14.18
CA TYR A 73 -7.98 8.27 -13.38
C TYR A 73 -8.26 7.00 -14.22
N LEU A 74 -8.68 7.17 -15.49
CA LEU A 74 -8.85 6.06 -16.43
C LEU A 74 -7.55 5.29 -16.70
N ALA A 75 -6.39 5.94 -16.58
CA ALA A 75 -5.09 5.28 -16.68
C ALA A 75 -4.88 4.21 -15.58
N LEU A 76 -5.62 4.30 -14.47
CA LEU A 76 -5.57 3.30 -13.39
C LEU A 76 -6.29 1.99 -13.72
N ARG A 77 -6.96 1.89 -14.87
CA ARG A 77 -7.54 0.63 -15.34
C ARG A 77 -6.44 -0.37 -15.71
N MET A 78 -6.60 -1.61 -15.28
CA MET A 78 -5.74 -2.70 -15.76
C MET A 78 -6.15 -3.10 -17.20
N PRO A 79 -5.24 -3.59 -18.04
CA PRO A 79 -3.84 -3.91 -17.77
C PRO A 79 -2.85 -2.78 -18.12
N ASN A 80 -3.25 -1.50 -18.08
CA ASN A 80 -2.36 -0.41 -18.42
C ASN A 80 -1.05 -0.50 -17.58
N PRO A 81 0.14 -0.66 -18.18
CA PRO A 81 1.39 -0.80 -17.45
C PRO A 81 1.76 0.55 -16.82
N LEU A 82 1.96 0.57 -15.51
CA LEU A 82 2.38 1.76 -14.77
C LEU A 82 3.67 1.48 -14.00
N GLN A 83 4.47 2.53 -13.83
CA GLN A 83 5.65 2.50 -12.97
C GLN A 83 5.30 3.02 -11.58
N ALA A 84 5.80 2.37 -10.55
CA ALA A 84 5.59 2.79 -9.17
C ALA A 84 6.77 3.62 -8.66
N GLY A 85 6.45 4.60 -7.79
CA GLY A 85 7.43 5.39 -7.07
C GLY A 85 6.99 5.68 -5.63
N PRO A 86 7.90 6.08 -4.75
CA PRO A 86 7.59 6.40 -3.36
C PRO A 86 6.56 7.53 -3.24
N MET A 87 5.62 7.38 -2.31
CA MET A 87 4.63 8.41 -1.98
C MET A 87 4.97 9.04 -0.63
N VAL A 88 5.60 10.22 -0.66
CA VAL A 88 5.82 11.05 0.52
C VAL A 88 4.55 11.84 0.81
N SER A 89 4.04 12.52 -0.21
CA SER A 89 2.82 13.33 -0.12
C SER A 89 1.99 13.24 -1.39
N ALA A 90 0.70 13.54 -1.27
CA ALA A 90 -0.22 13.75 -2.38
C ALA A 90 -0.71 15.22 -2.33
N GLY A 91 0.02 16.12 -3.00
CA GLY A 91 -0.18 17.57 -2.86
C GLY A 91 0.10 18.04 -1.44
N PRO A 92 -0.87 18.74 -0.77
CA PRO A 92 -0.68 19.20 0.60
C PRO A 92 -0.92 18.11 1.67
N ILE A 93 -1.32 16.91 1.26
CA ILE A 93 -1.61 15.81 2.18
C ILE A 93 -0.34 15.01 2.40
N ASP A 94 0.16 15.02 3.63
CA ASP A 94 1.22 14.10 4.04
C ASP A 94 0.68 12.69 4.13
N VAL A 95 1.39 11.77 3.47
CA VAL A 95 1.01 10.36 3.38
C VAL A 95 1.95 9.51 4.25
N TYR A 96 3.22 9.56 3.93
CA TYR A 96 4.29 8.86 4.62
C TYR A 96 5.50 9.77 4.90
N GLY A 97 5.36 11.08 4.67
CA GLY A 97 6.46 12.04 4.84
C GLY A 97 6.98 12.05 6.27
N ASP A 98 6.08 12.17 7.25
CA ASP A 98 6.45 12.14 8.67
C ASP A 98 7.14 10.83 9.06
N PHE A 99 6.69 9.66 8.54
CA PHE A 99 7.35 8.38 8.77
C PHE A 99 8.75 8.34 8.17
N ILE A 100 8.88 8.74 6.89
CA ILE A 100 10.17 8.73 6.18
C ILE A 100 11.16 9.70 6.83
N ALA A 101 10.70 10.92 7.17
CA ALA A 101 11.50 11.90 7.89
C ALA A 101 11.93 11.36 9.26
N GLY A 102 10.99 10.74 9.99
CA GLY A 102 11.26 10.10 11.26
C GLY A 102 12.37 9.04 11.21
N MET A 103 12.45 8.28 10.12
CA MET A 103 13.51 7.29 9.94
C MET A 103 14.85 7.91 9.53
N THR A 104 14.85 9.06 8.85
CA THR A 104 16.05 9.65 8.24
C THR A 104 16.60 10.87 8.98
N GLU A 105 15.90 11.37 9.98
CA GLU A 105 16.30 12.51 10.81
C GLU A 105 16.57 12.07 12.25
N GLN A 106 17.43 12.83 12.97
CA GLN A 106 17.72 12.55 14.37
C GLN A 106 16.47 12.74 15.22
N GLN A 107 16.17 11.74 16.05
CA GLN A 107 15.08 11.76 17.00
C GLN A 107 15.59 11.86 18.47
N ASP A 108 14.73 12.31 19.38
CA ASP A 108 15.07 12.44 20.80
C ASP A 108 15.05 11.09 21.55
N THR A 109 14.88 9.97 20.85
CA THR A 109 14.90 8.63 21.41
C THR A 109 16.34 8.18 21.70
N PRO A 110 16.71 7.91 22.97
CA PRO A 110 18.06 7.47 23.30
C PRO A 110 18.48 6.20 22.57
N GLY A 111 19.62 6.24 21.90
CA GLY A 111 20.17 5.10 21.16
C GLY A 111 19.68 4.99 19.71
N PHE A 112 18.61 5.66 19.33
CA PHE A 112 18.19 5.68 17.93
C PHE A 112 19.23 6.42 17.08
N GLN A 113 19.57 5.82 15.95
CA GLN A 113 20.40 6.43 14.92
C GLN A 113 19.59 6.54 13.63
N PRO A 114 19.65 7.70 12.92
CA PRO A 114 18.89 7.86 11.67
C PRO A 114 19.44 6.94 10.59
N TYR A 115 18.52 6.41 9.78
CA TYR A 115 18.82 5.63 8.59
C TYR A 115 19.16 6.55 7.41
N THR A 116 19.86 6.01 6.43
CA THR A 116 20.21 6.72 5.19
C THR A 116 19.41 6.15 4.03
N GLN A 117 18.52 6.97 3.46
CA GLN A 117 17.71 6.56 2.32
C GLN A 117 18.60 6.20 1.12
N GLY A 118 18.33 5.04 0.50
CA GLY A 118 19.13 4.51 -0.60
C GLY A 118 20.47 3.87 -0.19
N ALA A 119 20.65 3.61 1.12
CA ALA A 119 21.80 2.88 1.65
C ALA A 119 21.41 1.77 2.62
N ASP A 120 20.75 2.10 3.73
CA ASP A 120 20.23 1.18 4.74
C ASP A 120 18.73 1.38 5.03
N PHE A 121 18.08 2.33 4.33
CA PHE A 121 16.63 2.52 4.29
C PHE A 121 16.10 2.59 2.85
N PHE A 122 15.08 1.80 2.55
CA PHE A 122 14.42 1.77 1.25
C PHE A 122 12.90 1.75 1.39
N THR A 123 12.20 2.44 0.50
CA THR A 123 10.76 2.27 0.29
C THR A 123 10.55 1.35 -0.91
N PHE A 124 9.93 0.21 -0.68
CA PHE A 124 9.51 -0.69 -1.75
C PHE A 124 8.21 -0.15 -2.35
N ALA A 125 8.32 0.73 -3.36
CA ALA A 125 7.18 1.18 -4.13
C ALA A 125 6.78 0.11 -5.15
N TYR A 126 5.47 -0.17 -5.28
CA TYR A 126 4.94 -1.20 -6.17
C TYR A 126 3.63 -0.73 -6.80
N ASP A 127 3.27 -1.30 -7.94
CA ASP A 127 1.96 -1.06 -8.55
C ASP A 127 0.89 -1.79 -7.75
N TRP A 128 0.26 -1.06 -6.84
CA TRP A 128 -0.72 -1.55 -5.89
C TRP A 128 -2.01 -2.11 -6.51
N ARG A 129 -2.20 -1.99 -7.83
CA ARG A 129 -3.32 -2.59 -8.57
C ARG A 129 -3.08 -4.07 -8.86
N GLN A 130 -1.82 -4.48 -8.94
CA GLN A 130 -1.37 -5.81 -9.33
C GLN A 130 -1.63 -6.86 -8.24
N GLU A 131 -1.63 -8.12 -8.66
CA GLU A 131 -1.70 -9.27 -7.77
C GLU A 131 -0.54 -9.30 -6.77
N ILE A 132 -0.86 -9.60 -5.51
CA ILE A 132 0.14 -9.73 -4.45
C ILE A 132 1.06 -10.93 -4.74
N ALA A 133 0.46 -12.11 -4.94
CA ALA A 133 1.21 -13.35 -5.04
C ALA A 133 2.10 -13.45 -6.29
N THR A 134 1.56 -13.09 -7.45
CA THR A 134 2.24 -13.34 -8.73
C THR A 134 3.10 -12.19 -9.22
N VAL A 135 2.88 -10.97 -8.65
CA VAL A 135 3.59 -9.76 -9.06
C VAL A 135 4.32 -9.11 -7.89
N SER A 136 3.59 -8.62 -6.88
CA SER A 136 4.19 -7.74 -5.86
C SER A 136 5.15 -8.48 -4.94
N ALA A 137 4.83 -9.70 -4.48
CA ALA A 137 5.72 -10.47 -3.61
C ALA A 137 7.00 -10.96 -4.33
N PRO A 138 6.96 -11.46 -5.58
CA PRO A 138 8.17 -11.72 -6.37
C PRO A 138 9.02 -10.48 -6.62
N GLN A 139 8.41 -9.32 -6.90
CA GLN A 139 9.14 -8.05 -7.05
C GLN A 139 9.82 -7.62 -5.75
N LEU A 140 9.20 -7.87 -4.59
CA LEU A 140 9.85 -7.64 -3.29
C LEU A 140 11.14 -8.45 -3.16
N GLY A 141 11.12 -9.74 -3.51
CA GLY A 141 12.33 -10.58 -3.48
C GLY A 141 13.46 -10.00 -4.33
N GLN A 142 13.15 -9.58 -5.56
CA GLN A 142 14.13 -8.94 -6.44
C GLN A 142 14.66 -7.62 -5.87
N ALA A 143 13.78 -6.83 -5.23
CA ALA A 143 14.17 -5.59 -4.59
C ALA A 143 15.09 -5.83 -3.39
N LEU A 144 14.79 -6.81 -2.53
CA LEU A 144 15.64 -7.17 -1.40
C LEU A 144 17.05 -7.61 -1.84
N ASP A 145 17.16 -8.40 -2.91
CA ASP A 145 18.46 -8.77 -3.47
C ASP A 145 19.23 -7.55 -4.00
N ASN A 146 18.52 -6.60 -4.61
CA ASN A 146 19.14 -5.34 -5.06
C ASN A 146 19.58 -4.46 -3.89
N TYR A 147 18.74 -4.31 -2.86
CA TYR A 147 19.06 -3.54 -1.66
C TYR A 147 20.26 -4.13 -0.90
N ALA A 148 20.35 -5.47 -0.83
CA ALA A 148 21.51 -6.13 -0.25
C ALA A 148 22.81 -5.79 -0.99
N ARG A 149 22.80 -5.74 -2.34
CA ARG A 149 23.98 -5.37 -3.12
C ARG A 149 24.37 -3.89 -2.90
N ILE A 150 23.41 -2.98 -2.88
CA ILE A 150 23.66 -1.57 -2.57
C ILE A 150 24.26 -1.43 -1.17
N HIS A 151 23.72 -2.17 -0.20
CA HIS A 151 24.20 -2.15 1.18
C HIS A 151 25.62 -2.71 1.29
N GLU A 152 25.93 -3.83 0.59
CA GLU A 152 27.29 -4.40 0.50
C GLU A 152 28.30 -3.39 -0.05
N GLU A 153 27.97 -2.67 -1.13
CA GLU A 153 28.82 -1.63 -1.72
C GLU A 153 29.18 -0.51 -0.74
N LYS A 154 28.26 -0.22 0.19
CA LYS A 154 28.43 0.89 1.15
C LYS A 154 29.04 0.47 2.48
N THR A 155 28.77 -0.74 2.93
CA THR A 155 29.15 -1.22 4.27
C THR A 155 30.24 -2.29 4.23
N GLY A 156 30.40 -3.00 3.11
CA GLY A 156 31.24 -4.19 3.01
C GLY A 156 30.61 -5.47 3.60
N ILE A 157 29.39 -5.41 4.13
CA ILE A 157 28.64 -6.59 4.58
C ILE A 157 28.20 -7.37 3.34
N PRO A 158 28.58 -8.64 3.18
CA PRO A 158 28.22 -9.41 1.98
C PRO A 158 26.70 -9.47 1.78
N ALA A 159 26.23 -9.32 0.54
CA ALA A 159 24.81 -9.30 0.22
C ALA A 159 24.03 -10.52 0.76
N PRO A 160 24.57 -11.77 0.75
CA PRO A 160 23.92 -12.92 1.36
C PRO A 160 23.74 -12.82 2.88
N ASP A 161 24.61 -12.05 3.56
CA ASP A 161 24.61 -11.90 5.02
C ASP A 161 23.75 -10.72 5.47
N THR A 162 23.33 -9.85 4.54
CA THR A 162 22.46 -8.71 4.82
C THR A 162 21.13 -9.17 5.42
N LYS A 163 20.77 -8.60 6.56
CA LYS A 163 19.50 -8.81 7.25
C LYS A 163 18.55 -7.66 6.96
N PHE A 164 17.25 -7.94 7.01
CA PHE A 164 16.21 -6.97 6.68
C PHE A 164 15.22 -6.80 7.83
N ILE A 165 14.85 -5.58 8.11
CA ILE A 165 13.68 -5.21 8.89
C ILE A 165 12.59 -4.81 7.89
N LEU A 166 11.51 -5.58 7.82
CA LEU A 166 10.39 -5.29 6.93
C LEU A 166 9.27 -4.59 7.70
N VAL A 167 8.81 -3.44 7.23
CA VAL A 167 7.70 -2.70 7.81
C VAL A 167 6.60 -2.57 6.77
N GLY A 168 5.55 -3.37 6.91
CA GLY A 168 4.43 -3.39 5.99
C GLY A 168 3.20 -2.69 6.56
N HIS A 169 2.78 -1.58 5.93
CA HIS A 169 1.51 -0.94 6.24
C HIS A 169 0.39 -1.57 5.42
N SER A 170 -0.69 -2.01 6.08
CA SER A 170 -1.89 -2.52 5.42
C SER A 170 -1.56 -3.64 4.41
N MET A 171 -1.89 -3.47 3.12
CA MET A 171 -1.57 -4.42 2.05
C MET A 171 -0.06 -4.71 1.94
N GLY A 172 0.82 -3.74 2.27
CA GLY A 172 2.27 -3.97 2.33
C GLY A 172 2.65 -5.09 3.31
N GLY A 173 1.91 -5.24 4.40
CA GLY A 173 2.06 -6.36 5.33
C GLY A 173 1.70 -7.71 4.70
N LEU A 174 0.65 -7.76 3.88
CA LEU A 174 0.27 -8.98 3.15
C LEU A 174 1.32 -9.37 2.11
N ILE A 175 1.94 -8.38 1.44
CA ILE A 175 3.05 -8.62 0.50
C ILE A 175 4.24 -9.25 1.22
N ALA A 176 4.64 -8.69 2.38
CA ALA A 176 5.74 -9.21 3.17
C ALA A 176 5.47 -10.66 3.66
N ARG A 177 4.25 -10.93 4.15
CA ARG A 177 3.81 -12.26 4.55
C ARG A 177 3.83 -13.25 3.38
N THR A 178 3.25 -12.86 2.24
CA THR A 178 3.22 -13.70 1.04
C THR A 178 4.62 -14.05 0.57
N PHE A 179 5.49 -13.05 0.48
CA PHE A 179 6.89 -13.26 0.12
C PHE A 179 7.57 -14.29 1.03
N LEU A 180 7.43 -14.14 2.35
CA LEU A 180 8.05 -15.07 3.30
C LEU A 180 7.45 -16.47 3.24
N SER A 181 6.11 -16.59 3.12
CA SER A 181 5.44 -17.89 3.02
C SER A 181 5.85 -18.68 1.79
N GLU A 182 6.03 -18.00 0.66
CA GLU A 182 6.47 -18.61 -0.59
C GLU A 182 8.00 -18.81 -0.67
N ASN A 183 8.75 -18.13 0.21
CA ASN A 183 10.21 -18.17 0.29
C ASN A 183 10.71 -18.37 1.73
N PRO A 184 10.38 -19.47 2.41
CA PRO A 184 10.69 -19.67 3.83
C PRO A 184 12.19 -19.67 4.14
N GLN A 185 13.03 -19.94 3.14
CA GLN A 185 14.50 -19.83 3.26
C GLN A 185 14.99 -18.40 3.56
N TRP A 186 14.16 -17.38 3.33
CA TRP A 186 14.48 -16.00 3.69
C TRP A 186 14.28 -15.69 5.17
N ALA A 187 13.63 -16.59 5.92
CA ALA A 187 13.33 -16.35 7.34
C ALA A 187 14.58 -15.99 8.16
N ASP A 188 15.73 -16.59 7.83
CA ASP A 188 16.99 -16.25 8.50
C ASP A 188 17.55 -14.86 8.13
N ARG A 189 17.12 -14.30 7.01
CA ARG A 189 17.51 -12.95 6.58
C ARG A 189 16.53 -11.86 7.04
N ILE A 190 15.38 -12.22 7.60
CA ILE A 190 14.43 -11.27 8.19
C ILE A 190 14.77 -11.08 9.68
N ALA A 191 15.34 -9.94 10.02
CA ALA A 191 15.67 -9.58 11.40
C ALA A 191 14.41 -9.27 12.21
N ALA A 192 13.48 -8.53 11.64
CA ALA A 192 12.15 -8.28 12.18
C ALA A 192 11.13 -8.02 11.05
N MET A 193 9.86 -8.34 11.31
CA MET A 193 8.74 -8.03 10.42
C MET A 193 7.64 -7.33 11.22
N TYR A 194 7.37 -6.07 10.88
CA TYR A 194 6.31 -5.27 11.46
C TYR A 194 5.11 -5.22 10.52
N LEU A 195 3.96 -5.71 10.97
CA LEU A 195 2.68 -5.64 10.27
C LEU A 195 1.84 -4.54 10.90
N VAL A 196 1.75 -3.39 10.26
CA VAL A 196 1.04 -2.21 10.77
C VAL A 196 -0.33 -2.10 10.11
N GLY A 197 -1.39 -2.37 10.85
CA GLY A 197 -2.77 -2.36 10.34
C GLY A 197 -3.00 -3.34 9.17
N ALA A 198 -2.24 -4.44 9.09
CA ALA A 198 -2.38 -5.39 8.00
C ALA A 198 -3.72 -6.14 8.08
N PRO A 199 -4.52 -6.16 6.99
CA PRO A 199 -5.80 -6.88 6.95
C PRO A 199 -5.58 -8.38 6.72
N ASN A 200 -5.07 -9.08 7.73
CA ASN A 200 -4.70 -10.48 7.64
C ASN A 200 -5.89 -11.39 7.28
N LEU A 201 -7.10 -11.04 7.72
CA LEU A 201 -8.35 -11.67 7.31
C LEU A 201 -9.18 -10.82 6.32
N GLY A 202 -8.57 -9.80 5.71
CA GLY A 202 -9.22 -8.90 4.77
C GLY A 202 -10.01 -7.75 5.41
N SER A 203 -10.75 -6.99 4.58
CA SER A 203 -11.55 -5.83 4.98
C SER A 203 -12.88 -5.75 4.23
N VAL A 204 -13.95 -5.45 4.95
CA VAL A 204 -15.30 -5.23 4.37
C VAL A 204 -15.33 -4.05 3.39
N LYS A 205 -14.42 -3.07 3.55
CA LYS A 205 -14.31 -1.96 2.60
C LYS A 205 -13.99 -2.42 1.17
N ALA A 206 -13.28 -3.53 1.00
CA ALA A 206 -13.00 -4.09 -0.33
C ALA A 206 -14.29 -4.53 -1.05
N ILE A 207 -15.24 -5.18 -0.34
CA ILE A 207 -16.55 -5.56 -0.92
C ILE A 207 -17.27 -4.31 -1.42
N LYS A 208 -17.39 -3.28 -0.57
CA LYS A 208 -18.07 -2.03 -0.95
C LYS A 208 -17.43 -1.38 -2.18
N THR A 209 -16.11 -1.32 -2.22
CA THR A 209 -15.37 -0.73 -3.35
C THR A 209 -15.66 -1.45 -4.66
N LEU A 210 -15.75 -2.77 -4.64
CA LEU A 210 -16.07 -3.59 -5.82
C LEU A 210 -17.55 -3.49 -6.22
N VAL A 211 -18.47 -3.35 -5.25
CA VAL A 211 -19.92 -3.34 -5.52
C VAL A 211 -20.43 -1.98 -5.98
N VAL A 212 -20.02 -0.89 -5.32
CA VAL A 212 -20.54 0.47 -5.60
C VAL A 212 -19.47 1.47 -6.02
N GLY A 213 -18.21 1.04 -6.09
CA GLY A 213 -17.07 1.92 -6.38
C GLY A 213 -16.60 2.73 -5.18
N PRO A 214 -15.38 3.28 -5.27
CA PRO A 214 -14.79 4.09 -4.20
C PRO A 214 -15.52 5.42 -3.97
N GLY A 215 -16.16 5.99 -4.99
CA GLY A 215 -16.88 7.29 -4.93
C GLY A 215 -18.22 7.27 -4.22
N GLY A 216 -18.76 6.11 -3.82
CA GLY A 216 -19.99 5.99 -3.03
C GLY A 216 -19.85 6.42 -1.57
N LEU A 217 -18.72 6.96 -1.16
CA LEU A 217 -18.35 7.32 0.20
C LEU A 217 -18.57 8.82 0.45
N LYS A 218 -19.82 9.30 0.39
CA LYS A 218 -20.13 10.61 0.98
C LYS A 218 -20.17 10.60 2.52
N GLU A 219 -20.09 9.41 3.14
CA GLU A 219 -20.14 9.24 4.57
C GLU A 219 -18.78 8.75 5.10
N ASN A 220 -18.12 9.61 5.86
CA ASN A 220 -16.89 9.39 6.64
C ASN A 220 -15.59 9.20 5.83
N ALA A 221 -15.15 10.28 5.21
CA ALA A 221 -13.82 10.37 4.58
C ALA A 221 -12.72 10.65 5.62
N THR A 222 -12.43 9.69 6.47
CA THR A 222 -11.35 9.79 7.46
C THR A 222 -10.17 8.87 7.13
N SER A 223 -10.36 7.84 6.30
CA SER A 223 -9.26 7.00 5.81
C SER A 223 -8.54 7.63 4.61
N PHE A 224 -7.25 7.37 4.53
CA PHE A 224 -6.36 7.93 3.52
C PHE A 224 -6.88 7.82 2.06
N PRO A 225 -7.36 6.67 1.58
CA PRO A 225 -7.91 6.57 0.23
C PRO A 225 -9.17 7.43 0.02
N ALA A 226 -10.02 7.53 1.03
CA ALA A 226 -11.25 8.31 0.95
C ALA A 226 -11.00 9.84 0.98
N SER A 227 -9.97 10.30 1.67
CA SER A 227 -9.60 11.72 1.66
C SER A 227 -9.06 12.16 0.30
N LEU A 228 -8.34 11.28 -0.41
CA LEU A 228 -7.91 11.54 -1.78
C LEU A 228 -9.07 11.50 -2.77
N LEU A 229 -10.02 10.59 -2.60
CA LEU A 229 -11.20 10.47 -3.44
C LEU A 229 -12.17 11.65 -3.29
N ASN A 230 -12.19 12.33 -2.12
CA ASN A 230 -12.94 13.57 -1.94
C ASN A 230 -12.36 14.76 -2.75
N LEU A 231 -11.14 14.61 -3.26
CA LEU A 231 -10.54 15.58 -4.18
C LEU A 231 -10.92 15.34 -5.64
N LEU A 232 -11.58 14.19 -5.95
CA LEU A 232 -12.11 13.95 -7.29
C LEU A 232 -13.10 15.04 -7.68
N PRO A 233 -13.08 15.50 -8.93
CA PRO A 233 -14.08 16.41 -9.44
C PRO A 233 -15.49 15.85 -9.20
N SER A 234 -16.42 16.70 -8.84
CA SER A 234 -17.83 16.31 -8.59
C SER A 234 -18.53 15.71 -9.81
N ASN A 235 -17.91 15.76 -10.98
CA ASN A 235 -18.35 15.20 -12.26
C ASN A 235 -17.73 13.83 -12.59
N VAL A 236 -16.88 13.27 -11.71
CA VAL A 236 -16.42 11.89 -11.91
C VAL A 236 -17.58 10.96 -11.59
N ASP A 237 -18.05 10.25 -12.61
CA ASP A 237 -19.13 9.28 -12.48
C ASP A 237 -18.72 8.14 -11.52
N ALA A 238 -19.56 7.84 -10.54
CA ALA A 238 -19.35 6.75 -9.61
C ALA A 238 -19.20 5.40 -10.35
N ASN A 239 -19.90 5.24 -11.48
CA ASN A 239 -19.78 4.06 -12.32
C ASN A 239 -18.40 3.95 -12.99
N LEU A 240 -17.79 5.07 -13.37
CA LEU A 240 -16.42 5.08 -13.88
C LEU A 240 -15.42 4.58 -12.83
N THR A 241 -15.51 5.08 -11.60
CA THR A 241 -14.62 4.66 -10.53
C THR A 241 -14.78 3.18 -10.18
N LYS A 242 -16.01 2.67 -10.24
CA LYS A 242 -16.33 1.25 -10.06
C LYS A 242 -15.72 0.40 -11.19
N LEU A 243 -15.93 0.79 -12.45
CA LEU A 243 -15.37 0.09 -13.62
C LEU A 243 -13.84 0.00 -13.56
N VAL A 244 -13.18 1.04 -13.08
CA VAL A 244 -11.73 1.01 -12.87
C VAL A 244 -11.36 0.08 -11.69
N ALA A 245 -12.10 0.14 -10.59
CA ALA A 245 -11.82 -0.64 -9.38
C ALA A 245 -11.93 -2.15 -9.63
N ILE A 246 -12.97 -2.61 -10.32
CA ILE A 246 -13.18 -4.04 -10.59
C ILE A 246 -12.07 -4.68 -11.45
N THR A 247 -11.27 -3.89 -12.14
CA THR A 247 -10.15 -4.40 -12.94
C THR A 247 -8.89 -4.66 -12.11
N ARG A 248 -8.86 -4.33 -10.82
CA ARG A 248 -7.67 -4.39 -9.95
C ARG A 248 -7.64 -5.70 -9.15
N PRO A 249 -6.80 -6.68 -9.49
CA PRO A 249 -6.74 -7.97 -8.79
C PRO A 249 -6.49 -7.84 -7.29
N SER A 250 -5.65 -6.89 -6.88
CA SER A 250 -5.32 -6.67 -5.46
C SER A 250 -6.53 -6.37 -4.58
N LEU A 251 -7.58 -5.72 -5.11
CA LEU A 251 -8.80 -5.46 -4.34
C LEU A 251 -9.54 -6.75 -3.94
N TYR A 252 -9.50 -7.77 -4.79
CA TYR A 252 -10.10 -9.08 -4.49
C TYR A 252 -9.26 -9.84 -3.44
N GLU A 253 -7.96 -9.61 -3.41
CA GLU A 253 -7.07 -10.14 -2.39
C GLU A 253 -7.29 -9.50 -1.01
N LEU A 254 -7.91 -8.31 -0.95
CA LEU A 254 -8.33 -7.64 0.29
C LEU A 254 -9.75 -8.05 0.78
N LEU A 255 -10.46 -8.94 0.08
CA LEU A 255 -11.78 -9.42 0.51
C LEU A 255 -11.70 -10.15 1.86
N PRO A 256 -12.73 -10.06 2.73
CA PRO A 256 -12.73 -10.76 4.01
C PRO A 256 -12.65 -12.28 3.87
N PHE A 257 -11.94 -12.93 4.81
CA PHE A 257 -11.79 -14.39 4.89
C PHE A 257 -12.64 -15.03 5.97
N ASP A 258 -12.79 -14.35 7.08
CA ASP A 258 -13.78 -14.68 8.08
C ASP A 258 -15.16 -14.37 7.50
N ASP A 259 -16.18 -14.96 8.04
CA ASP A 259 -17.55 -14.85 7.52
C ASP A 259 -18.10 -13.42 7.66
N PRO A 260 -17.85 -12.52 6.68
CA PRO A 260 -18.36 -11.16 6.73
C PRO A 260 -19.87 -11.21 6.65
N ARG A 261 -20.53 -10.29 7.32
CA ARG A 261 -21.98 -10.13 7.22
C ARG A 261 -22.35 -9.36 5.96
N TRP A 262 -22.10 -9.92 4.80
CA TRP A 262 -22.58 -9.33 3.55
C TRP A 262 -23.99 -9.88 3.27
N GLU A 263 -24.96 -8.97 3.27
CA GLU A 263 -26.36 -9.25 2.95
C GLU A 263 -26.76 -8.51 1.66
N CYS A 264 -27.32 -9.24 0.73
CA CYS A 264 -27.95 -8.68 -0.48
C CYS A 264 -29.45 -8.59 -0.25
N VAL A 265 -30.04 -7.42 -0.49
CA VAL A 265 -31.48 -7.20 -0.42
C VAL A 265 -32.03 -7.20 -1.84
N ALA A 266 -32.87 -8.19 -2.14
CA ALA A 266 -33.58 -8.28 -3.43
C ALA A 266 -34.74 -7.28 -3.51
N ALA A 267 -35.28 -7.08 -4.73
CA ALA A 267 -36.38 -6.14 -4.99
C ALA A 267 -37.68 -6.49 -4.24
N ASP A 268 -37.89 -7.75 -3.89
CA ASP A 268 -39.01 -8.22 -3.08
C ASP A 268 -38.79 -8.06 -1.55
N GLY A 269 -37.64 -7.48 -1.14
CA GLY A 269 -37.24 -7.30 0.24
C GLY A 269 -36.63 -8.54 0.89
N SER A 270 -36.49 -9.65 0.18
CA SER A 270 -35.78 -10.83 0.69
C SER A 270 -34.29 -10.52 0.87
N ARG A 271 -33.67 -11.21 1.86
CA ARG A 271 -32.25 -11.02 2.16
C ARG A 271 -31.51 -12.33 1.96
N VAL A 272 -30.40 -12.23 1.25
CA VAL A 272 -29.45 -13.35 1.03
C VAL A 272 -28.14 -12.99 1.67
N ARG A 273 -27.67 -13.83 2.58
CA ARG A 273 -26.34 -13.71 3.18
C ARG A 273 -25.31 -14.35 2.27
N ILE A 274 -24.23 -13.64 2.00
CA ILE A 274 -23.07 -14.10 1.23
C ILE A 274 -21.95 -14.44 2.20
N SER A 275 -21.55 -15.69 2.21
CA SER A 275 -20.42 -16.16 3.03
C SER A 275 -19.07 -15.79 2.39
N ALA A 276 -17.97 -15.90 3.17
CA ALA A 276 -16.61 -15.74 2.64
C ALA A 276 -16.33 -16.71 1.48
N GLN A 277 -16.84 -17.94 1.54
CA GLN A 277 -16.69 -18.92 0.46
C GLN A 277 -17.52 -18.56 -0.79
N ASP A 278 -18.70 -17.97 -0.61
CA ASP A 278 -19.53 -17.55 -1.72
C ASP A 278 -18.92 -16.35 -2.45
N MET A 279 -18.24 -15.46 -1.74
CA MET A 279 -17.50 -14.34 -2.36
C MET A 279 -16.42 -14.81 -3.35
N LEU A 280 -15.93 -16.02 -3.24
CA LEU A 280 -14.97 -16.62 -4.17
C LEU A 280 -15.62 -17.29 -5.38
N ARG A 281 -16.91 -17.03 -5.62
CA ARG A 281 -17.70 -17.48 -6.77
C ARG A 281 -18.31 -16.29 -7.49
N VAL A 282 -18.53 -16.42 -8.79
CA VAL A 282 -19.07 -15.32 -9.62
C VAL A 282 -20.52 -14.95 -9.24
N GLY A 283 -21.36 -15.93 -8.92
CA GLY A 283 -22.81 -15.72 -8.73
C GLY A 283 -23.19 -14.55 -7.82
N PRO A 284 -22.64 -14.42 -6.60
CA PRO A 284 -22.94 -13.31 -5.71
C PRO A 284 -22.62 -11.93 -6.25
N TRP A 285 -21.69 -11.81 -7.20
CA TRP A 285 -21.25 -10.57 -7.80
C TRP A 285 -22.10 -10.12 -8.99
N GLN A 286 -22.70 -11.11 -9.71
CA GLN A 286 -23.47 -10.82 -10.94
C GLN A 286 -24.51 -9.71 -10.79
N PRO A 287 -25.34 -9.64 -9.71
CA PRO A 287 -26.33 -8.58 -9.57
C PRO A 287 -25.74 -7.17 -9.47
N TYR A 288 -24.47 -7.05 -9.08
CA TYR A 288 -23.78 -5.77 -8.86
C TYR A 288 -22.77 -5.47 -9.95
N TRP A 289 -22.58 -6.37 -10.92
CA TRP A 289 -21.61 -6.20 -11.98
C TRP A 289 -22.06 -5.15 -12.99
N PRO A 290 -21.18 -4.24 -13.44
CA PRO A 290 -21.53 -3.25 -14.45
C PRO A 290 -21.97 -3.89 -15.76
N SER A 291 -22.82 -3.19 -16.52
CA SER A 291 -23.25 -3.70 -17.83
C SER A 291 -22.14 -3.58 -18.88
N ALA A 292 -22.15 -4.49 -19.86
CA ALA A 292 -21.27 -4.43 -21.02
C ALA A 292 -21.41 -3.12 -21.80
N GLU A 293 -22.65 -2.59 -21.90
CA GLU A 293 -22.92 -1.31 -22.55
C GLU A 293 -22.24 -0.14 -21.83
N LEU A 294 -22.25 -0.13 -20.48
CA LEU A 294 -21.56 0.88 -19.70
C LEU A 294 -20.05 0.78 -19.89
N GLU A 295 -19.48 -0.42 -19.86
CA GLU A 295 -18.05 -0.63 -20.12
C GLU A 295 -17.65 -0.14 -21.51
N GLN A 296 -18.42 -0.49 -22.54
CA GLN A 296 -18.19 -0.06 -23.90
C GLN A 296 -18.22 1.47 -24.03
N ARG A 297 -19.26 2.12 -23.49
CA ARG A 297 -19.41 3.58 -23.53
C ARG A 297 -18.24 4.32 -22.87
N VAL A 298 -17.77 3.83 -21.74
CA VAL A 298 -16.74 4.51 -20.96
C VAL A 298 -15.33 4.27 -21.51
N PHE A 299 -15.03 3.06 -21.94
CA PHE A 299 -13.67 2.67 -22.30
C PHE A 299 -13.39 2.59 -23.79
N LEU A 300 -14.32 2.08 -24.58
CA LEU A 300 -14.06 1.85 -26.00
C LEU A 300 -14.27 3.11 -26.84
N ASP A 301 -15.26 3.93 -26.53
CA ASP A 301 -15.59 5.06 -27.41
C ASP A 301 -14.69 6.28 -27.22
N ASP A 302 -14.35 6.65 -25.99
CA ASP A 302 -13.63 7.90 -25.75
C ASP A 302 -12.13 7.68 -25.44
N TRP A 303 -11.80 6.81 -24.51
CA TRP A 303 -10.43 6.73 -24.03
C TRP A 303 -9.51 5.97 -24.97
N LEU A 304 -9.93 4.80 -25.48
CA LEU A 304 -9.11 4.01 -26.40
C LEU A 304 -8.91 4.70 -27.74
N LYS A 305 -9.98 5.29 -28.31
CA LYS A 305 -9.87 6.05 -29.56
C LYS A 305 -8.95 7.26 -29.39
N LYS A 306 -9.04 7.95 -28.28
CA LYS A 306 -8.16 9.07 -27.97
C LYS A 306 -6.71 8.58 -27.81
N ARG A 307 -6.49 7.46 -27.13
CA ARG A 307 -5.17 6.86 -26.94
C ARG A 307 -4.54 6.44 -28.27
N GLU A 308 -5.31 5.78 -29.17
CA GLU A 308 -4.85 5.44 -30.52
C GLU A 308 -4.56 6.69 -31.37
N ALA A 309 -5.42 7.71 -31.31
CA ALA A 309 -5.22 8.96 -32.04
C ALA A 309 -3.96 9.73 -31.58
N GLU A 310 -3.55 9.57 -30.33
CA GLU A 310 -2.33 10.11 -29.76
C GLU A 310 -1.09 9.24 -30.04
N GLY A 311 -1.23 8.19 -30.86
CA GLY A 311 -0.12 7.30 -31.23
C GLY A 311 0.38 6.41 -30.11
N ARG A 312 -0.39 6.22 -29.05
CA ARG A 312 -0.02 5.41 -27.89
C ARG A 312 -0.15 3.92 -28.20
N LYS A 313 0.63 3.12 -27.47
CA LYS A 313 0.59 1.67 -27.57
C LYS A 313 -0.83 1.15 -27.35
N LYS A 314 -1.30 0.34 -28.28
CA LYS A 314 -2.59 -0.34 -28.17
C LYS A 314 -2.58 -1.24 -26.94
N ILE A 315 -3.58 -1.09 -26.08
CA ILE A 315 -3.82 -2.03 -24.99
C ILE A 315 -4.62 -3.19 -25.58
N ASP A 316 -4.12 -4.40 -25.42
CA ASP A 316 -4.84 -5.59 -25.83
C ASP A 316 -5.94 -5.86 -24.79
N LEU A 317 -7.17 -5.46 -25.14
CA LEU A 317 -8.33 -5.54 -24.25
C LEU A 317 -9.07 -6.88 -24.25
N PRO A 318 -8.95 -7.79 -25.25
CA PRO A 318 -9.79 -8.98 -25.28
C PRO A 318 -9.80 -9.79 -23.98
N ASP A 319 -8.68 -9.83 -23.28
CA ASP A 319 -8.56 -10.52 -21.98
C ASP A 319 -9.06 -9.68 -20.80
N TRP A 320 -9.46 -8.43 -21.01
CA TRP A 320 -9.80 -7.46 -19.97
C TRP A 320 -11.16 -6.80 -20.16
N GLU A 321 -12.01 -7.36 -21.01
CA GLU A 321 -13.40 -6.98 -21.15
C GLU A 321 -14.22 -7.62 -20.02
N PHE A 322 -14.21 -6.98 -18.87
CA PHE A 322 -14.75 -7.52 -17.61
C PHE A 322 -16.26 -7.74 -17.64
N CYS A 323 -17.00 -6.98 -18.45
CA CYS A 323 -18.46 -6.96 -18.39
C CYS A 323 -19.12 -7.55 -19.62
N GLN A 324 -18.38 -7.92 -20.67
CA GLN A 324 -18.98 -8.34 -21.95
C GLN A 324 -19.47 -9.78 -21.94
N ASP A 325 -18.78 -10.67 -21.25
CA ASP A 325 -19.17 -12.07 -21.14
C ASP A 325 -20.07 -12.26 -19.91
N PRO A 326 -21.31 -12.75 -20.05
CA PRO A 326 -22.23 -12.96 -18.93
C PRO A 326 -21.72 -14.00 -17.91
N ASP A 327 -20.81 -14.88 -18.31
CA ASP A 327 -20.19 -15.87 -17.43
C ASP A 327 -19.01 -15.27 -16.61
N LEU A 328 -18.62 -14.04 -16.91
CA LEU A 328 -17.57 -13.29 -16.21
C LEU A 328 -16.27 -14.09 -16.00
N PRO A 329 -15.66 -14.64 -17.08
CA PRO A 329 -14.52 -15.55 -16.95
C PRO A 329 -13.30 -14.89 -16.30
N GLN A 330 -13.11 -13.59 -16.51
CA GLN A 330 -12.01 -12.83 -15.89
C GLN A 330 -12.20 -12.71 -14.37
N LEU A 331 -13.43 -12.43 -13.92
CA LEU A 331 -13.76 -12.44 -12.50
C LEU A 331 -13.53 -13.83 -11.89
N GLN A 332 -13.99 -14.91 -12.56
CA GLN A 332 -13.80 -16.28 -12.07
C GLN A 332 -12.31 -16.62 -11.95
N LYS A 333 -11.49 -16.18 -12.91
CA LYS A 333 -10.03 -16.36 -12.87
C LYS A 333 -9.43 -15.66 -11.64
N ILE A 334 -9.73 -14.39 -11.42
CA ILE A 334 -9.23 -13.63 -10.27
C ILE A 334 -9.66 -14.27 -8.95
N LEU A 335 -10.94 -14.61 -8.79
CA LEU A 335 -11.44 -15.24 -7.55
C LEU A 335 -10.77 -16.59 -7.26
N THR A 336 -10.47 -17.37 -8.32
CA THR A 336 -9.72 -18.62 -8.19
C THR A 336 -8.29 -18.36 -7.73
N GLN A 337 -7.61 -17.37 -8.31
CA GLN A 337 -6.26 -16.98 -7.93
C GLN A 337 -6.19 -16.49 -6.47
N VAL A 338 -7.16 -15.68 -6.05
CA VAL A 338 -7.30 -15.21 -4.65
C VAL A 338 -7.45 -16.39 -3.69
N ARG A 339 -8.33 -17.34 -3.98
CA ARG A 339 -8.50 -18.54 -3.16
C ARG A 339 -7.20 -19.32 -3.00
N ASP A 340 -6.53 -19.58 -4.13
CA ASP A 340 -5.31 -20.39 -4.14
C ASP A 340 -4.13 -19.67 -3.47
N TRP A 341 -4.03 -18.34 -3.66
CA TRP A 341 -3.06 -17.52 -2.97
C TRP A 341 -3.25 -17.58 -1.44
N ARG A 342 -4.47 -17.44 -0.97
CA ARG A 342 -4.75 -17.45 0.45
C ARG A 342 -4.35 -18.74 1.14
N LEU A 343 -4.59 -19.87 0.48
CA LEU A 343 -4.15 -21.16 0.97
C LEU A 343 -2.63 -21.25 1.10
N ARG A 344 -1.88 -20.63 0.16
CA ARG A 344 -0.42 -20.62 0.18
C ARG A 344 0.15 -19.63 1.20
N MET A 345 -0.44 -18.45 1.35
CA MET A 345 0.01 -17.47 2.34
C MET A 345 -0.09 -18.02 3.76
N GLY A 346 -1.09 -18.84 4.02
CA GLY A 346 -1.34 -19.40 5.35
C GLY A 346 -1.78 -18.36 6.38
N SER A 347 -1.94 -18.80 7.61
CA SER A 347 -2.35 -17.96 8.74
C SER A 347 -1.21 -17.09 9.28
N LEU A 348 -1.56 -16.14 10.15
CA LEU A 348 -0.57 -15.31 10.83
C LEU A 348 0.31 -16.12 11.80
N SER A 349 -0.26 -17.14 12.45
CA SER A 349 0.50 -18.09 13.28
C SER A 349 1.53 -18.87 12.46
N TYR A 350 1.27 -19.20 11.20
CA TYR A 350 2.26 -19.79 10.32
C TYR A 350 3.42 -18.82 10.05
N THR A 351 3.13 -17.55 9.73
CA THR A 351 4.16 -16.51 9.57
C THR A 351 4.98 -16.35 10.86
N ASN A 352 4.31 -16.36 12.01
CA ASN A 352 4.96 -16.30 13.32
C ASN A 352 5.93 -17.47 13.53
N THR A 353 5.53 -18.68 13.15
CA THR A 353 6.39 -19.87 13.25
C THR A 353 7.68 -19.73 12.43
N LEU A 354 7.60 -19.16 11.23
CA LEU A 354 8.78 -18.91 10.38
C LEU A 354 9.75 -17.90 10.99
N LEU A 355 9.24 -16.96 11.79
CA LEU A 355 10.01 -15.87 12.40
C LEU A 355 10.38 -16.13 13.87
N THR A 356 10.06 -17.29 14.41
CA THR A 356 10.39 -17.70 15.79
C THR A 356 11.51 -18.72 15.81
N ARG A 357 12.53 -18.48 16.60
CA ARG A 357 13.62 -19.45 16.86
C ARG A 357 13.47 -20.08 18.25
N PRO A 358 13.97 -21.32 18.48
CA PRO A 358 13.93 -21.90 19.81
C PRO A 358 14.64 -21.01 20.82
N ASN A 359 13.92 -20.71 21.92
CA ASN A 359 14.39 -19.86 23.03
C ASN A 359 14.67 -18.38 22.69
N GLU A 360 14.20 -17.90 21.55
CA GLU A 360 14.24 -16.49 21.17
C GLU A 360 12.81 -15.95 21.06
N PRO A 361 12.56 -14.65 21.35
CA PRO A 361 11.27 -14.03 21.09
C PRO A 361 10.99 -14.02 19.58
N SER A 362 9.71 -14.01 19.23
CA SER A 362 9.33 -13.89 17.83
C SER A 362 9.80 -12.56 17.22
N ARG A 363 10.29 -12.65 16.00
CA ARG A 363 10.68 -11.49 15.17
C ARG A 363 9.49 -10.88 14.41
N LEU A 364 8.29 -11.47 14.55
CA LEU A 364 7.04 -10.89 14.07
C LEU A 364 6.48 -9.91 15.11
N LYS A 365 6.19 -8.71 14.69
CA LYS A 365 5.52 -7.66 15.46
C LYS A 365 4.24 -7.23 14.77
N VAL A 366 3.16 -7.07 15.51
CA VAL A 366 1.85 -6.66 14.95
C VAL A 366 1.42 -5.36 15.61
N VAL A 367 1.11 -4.35 14.80
CA VAL A 367 0.61 -3.05 15.26
C VAL A 367 -0.84 -2.91 14.82
N ILE A 368 -1.73 -2.68 15.77
CA ILE A 368 -3.18 -2.70 15.57
C ILE A 368 -3.77 -1.38 16.01
N GLY A 369 -4.51 -0.72 15.12
CA GLY A 369 -5.36 0.39 15.51
C GLY A 369 -6.64 -0.11 16.20
N THR A 370 -7.01 0.54 17.30
CA THR A 370 -8.18 0.21 18.12
C THR A 370 -8.97 1.46 18.50
N GLY A 371 -10.13 1.31 19.10
CA GLY A 371 -10.95 2.42 19.59
C GLY A 371 -11.78 3.13 18.52
N ILE A 372 -11.71 2.70 17.26
CA ILE A 372 -12.51 3.28 16.17
C ILE A 372 -13.52 2.25 15.67
N LYS A 373 -14.77 2.68 15.56
CA LYS A 373 -15.84 1.85 15.01
C LYS A 373 -15.53 1.42 13.59
N THR A 374 -15.30 0.13 13.40
CA THR A 374 -14.83 -0.46 12.15
C THR A 374 -15.90 -1.36 11.52
N PRO A 375 -16.14 -1.29 10.18
CA PRO A 375 -17.13 -2.12 9.51
C PRO A 375 -16.86 -3.61 9.64
N THR A 376 -17.89 -4.39 10.02
CA THR A 376 -17.84 -5.86 10.08
C THR A 376 -18.72 -6.52 9.04
N GLY A 377 -19.60 -5.74 8.40
CA GLY A 377 -20.48 -6.24 7.39
C GLY A 377 -20.94 -5.17 6.43
N LEU A 378 -21.67 -5.59 5.41
CA LEU A 378 -22.20 -4.75 4.35
C LEU A 378 -23.63 -5.20 4.02
N ILE A 379 -24.53 -4.25 3.86
CA ILE A 379 -25.83 -4.49 3.25
C ILE A 379 -25.84 -3.80 1.91
N THR A 380 -26.17 -4.53 0.86
CA THR A 380 -26.28 -4.03 -0.50
C THR A 380 -27.70 -4.10 -1.01
N GLU A 381 -28.16 -3.06 -1.68
CA GLU A 381 -29.50 -2.93 -2.26
C GLU A 381 -29.37 -2.51 -3.72
N GLY A 382 -30.27 -2.96 -4.59
CA GLY A 382 -30.18 -2.70 -6.02
C GLY A 382 -29.27 -3.66 -6.76
N ALA A 383 -29.05 -3.37 -8.04
CA ALA A 383 -28.25 -4.19 -8.94
C ALA A 383 -27.57 -3.32 -9.99
N HIS A 384 -26.47 -3.83 -10.58
CA HIS A 384 -25.71 -3.16 -11.62
C HIS A 384 -25.30 -1.72 -11.22
N ASP A 385 -25.65 -0.75 -12.05
CA ASP A 385 -25.19 0.64 -11.95
C ASP A 385 -25.93 1.45 -10.86
N SER A 386 -27.04 0.92 -10.30
CA SER A 386 -27.86 1.55 -9.27
C SER A 386 -27.64 0.98 -7.87
N SER A 387 -26.60 0.20 -7.67
CA SER A 387 -26.34 -0.45 -6.38
C SER A 387 -26.05 0.57 -5.29
N LEU A 388 -26.72 0.36 -4.13
CA LEU A 388 -26.48 1.10 -2.90
C LEU A 388 -25.84 0.17 -1.87
N ALA A 389 -24.99 0.71 -1.02
CA ALA A 389 -24.37 -0.05 0.04
C ALA A 389 -24.27 0.75 1.33
N ARG A 390 -24.46 0.05 2.46
CA ARG A 390 -24.25 0.60 3.80
C ARG A 390 -23.48 -0.37 4.67
N TYR A 391 -22.59 0.15 5.48
CA TYR A 391 -21.85 -0.67 6.43
C TYR A 391 -22.73 -1.12 7.61
N THR A 392 -22.44 -2.30 8.13
CA THR A 392 -22.91 -2.75 9.44
C THR A 392 -21.73 -2.88 10.40
N TYR A 393 -22.04 -2.79 11.69
CA TYR A 393 -21.05 -2.75 12.74
C TYR A 393 -21.50 -3.63 13.89
N GLU A 394 -20.61 -4.48 14.38
CA GLU A 394 -20.84 -5.18 15.64
C GLU A 394 -20.62 -4.25 16.84
N PRO A 395 -21.36 -4.44 17.95
CA PRO A 395 -21.24 -3.58 19.13
C PRO A 395 -19.85 -3.53 19.73
N ASP A 396 -19.16 -4.66 19.73
CA ASP A 396 -17.84 -4.85 20.35
C ASP A 396 -16.69 -4.82 19.33
N ASN A 397 -16.99 -4.44 18.09
CA ASN A 397 -15.97 -4.47 17.04
C ASN A 397 -15.21 -3.14 16.98
N ASP A 398 -13.98 -3.29 17.25
CA ASP A 398 -12.95 -2.31 17.42
C ASP A 398 -11.89 -2.47 16.32
N GLY A 399 -11.34 -1.37 15.88
CA GLY A 399 -10.30 -1.34 14.84
C GLY A 399 -9.84 0.08 14.54
N ASP A 400 -9.42 0.29 13.30
CA ASP A 400 -8.87 1.55 12.80
C ASP A 400 -9.74 2.21 11.70
N GLU A 401 -11.05 1.89 11.66
CA GLU A 401 -12.07 2.25 10.65
C GLU A 401 -11.97 1.45 9.32
N THR A 402 -10.91 0.69 9.10
CA THR A 402 -10.66 -0.07 7.85
C THR A 402 -10.43 -1.55 8.13
N VAL A 403 -9.62 -1.84 9.12
CA VAL A 403 -9.23 -3.19 9.54
C VAL A 403 -9.68 -3.39 10.97
N THR A 404 -10.42 -4.46 11.22
CA THR A 404 -10.82 -4.83 12.57
C THR A 404 -9.64 -5.42 13.33
N GLY A 405 -9.62 -5.27 14.65
CA GLY A 405 -8.62 -5.92 15.50
C GLY A 405 -8.55 -7.43 15.26
N ALA A 406 -9.72 -8.07 15.07
CA ALA A 406 -9.79 -9.49 14.72
C ALA A 406 -9.10 -9.80 13.39
N SER A 407 -9.34 -9.00 12.34
CA SER A 407 -8.65 -9.20 11.06
C SER A 407 -7.14 -9.00 11.17
N ALA A 408 -6.69 -8.01 11.93
CA ALA A 408 -5.26 -7.76 12.12
C ALA A 408 -4.56 -8.87 12.90
N MET A 409 -5.26 -9.46 13.87
CA MET A 409 -4.73 -10.56 14.72
C MET A 409 -4.78 -11.93 14.05
N ASP A 410 -5.75 -12.18 13.14
CA ASP A 410 -5.97 -13.50 12.55
C ASP A 410 -6.04 -14.58 13.67
N ASP A 411 -5.29 -15.66 13.56
CA ASP A 411 -5.16 -16.75 14.53
C ASP A 411 -3.96 -16.62 15.48
N LEU A 412 -3.31 -15.43 15.53
CA LEU A 412 -2.12 -15.23 16.35
C LEU A 412 -2.46 -15.28 17.84
N HIS A 413 -1.77 -16.13 18.56
CA HIS A 413 -1.68 -16.11 20.03
C HIS A 413 -0.39 -15.38 20.42
N PRO A 414 -0.45 -14.06 20.71
CA PRO A 414 0.76 -13.26 20.82
C PRO A 414 1.54 -13.54 22.10
N GLU A 415 2.87 -13.50 21.97
CA GLU A 415 3.78 -13.43 23.10
C GLU A 415 3.77 -12.01 23.72
N PRO A 416 4.28 -11.84 24.97
CA PRO A 416 4.46 -10.51 25.53
C PRO A 416 5.30 -9.62 24.59
N ASN A 417 4.87 -8.37 24.41
CA ASN A 417 5.51 -7.36 23.54
C ASN A 417 5.52 -7.67 22.03
N GLN A 418 4.75 -8.65 21.60
CA GLN A 418 4.58 -8.95 20.17
C GLN A 418 3.53 -8.05 19.50
N VAL A 419 2.57 -7.56 20.27
CA VAL A 419 1.47 -6.72 19.77
C VAL A 419 1.53 -5.33 20.38
N LYS A 420 1.52 -4.29 19.55
CA LYS A 420 1.34 -2.87 19.92
C LYS A 420 -0.07 -2.43 19.54
N LEU A 421 -0.81 -1.90 20.49
CA LEU A 421 -2.12 -1.30 20.26
C LEU A 421 -2.00 0.23 20.14
N LEU A 422 -2.67 0.82 19.16
CA LEU A 422 -2.78 2.26 18.93
C LEU A 422 -4.25 2.66 19.06
N SER A 423 -4.62 3.34 20.12
CA SER A 423 -6.03 3.64 20.42
C SER A 423 -6.48 4.96 19.78
N GLY A 424 -7.60 4.94 19.04
CA GLY A 424 -8.18 6.13 18.44
C GLY A 424 -7.45 6.61 17.18
N VAL A 425 -6.56 5.78 16.62
CA VAL A 425 -5.77 6.13 15.43
C VAL A 425 -6.41 5.51 14.19
N THR A 426 -6.69 6.33 13.18
CA THR A 426 -7.27 5.86 11.91
C THR A 426 -6.23 5.12 11.07
N HIS A 427 -6.69 4.20 10.23
CA HIS A 427 -5.85 3.35 9.38
C HIS A 427 -4.77 4.12 8.60
N GLY A 428 -5.15 5.21 7.95
CA GLY A 428 -4.22 6.04 7.17
C GLY A 428 -3.21 6.83 8.01
N LYS A 429 -3.36 6.85 9.34
CA LYS A 429 -2.49 7.58 10.25
C LYS A 429 -1.61 6.68 11.13
N LEU A 430 -1.78 5.36 11.04
CA LEU A 430 -1.01 4.42 11.87
C LEU A 430 0.50 4.62 11.75
N MET A 431 1.01 4.88 10.52
CA MET A 431 2.44 5.05 10.27
C MET A 431 3.02 6.39 10.73
N THR A 432 2.16 7.41 10.91
CA THR A 432 2.57 8.77 11.31
C THR A 432 2.10 9.13 12.71
N ASP A 433 1.53 8.17 13.42
CA ASP A 433 1.08 8.36 14.80
C ASP A 433 2.29 8.45 15.74
N PRO A 434 2.34 9.44 16.66
CA PRO A 434 3.45 9.62 17.58
C PRO A 434 3.73 8.41 18.46
N ASP A 435 2.69 7.73 18.98
CA ASP A 435 2.85 6.55 19.83
C ASP A 435 3.42 5.34 19.06
N PHE A 436 3.12 5.26 17.73
CA PHE A 436 3.78 4.29 16.86
C PHE A 436 5.23 4.65 16.62
N LEU A 437 5.52 5.91 16.27
CA LEU A 437 6.88 6.36 15.97
C LEU A 437 7.81 6.19 17.20
N ASP A 438 7.36 6.62 18.36
CA ASP A 438 8.13 6.46 19.61
C ASP A 438 8.40 4.98 19.95
N TYR A 439 7.38 4.12 19.80
CA TYR A 439 7.54 2.68 19.94
C TYR A 439 8.57 2.14 18.95
N PHE A 440 8.44 2.52 17.68
CA PHE A 440 9.29 2.00 16.61
C PHE A 440 10.75 2.49 16.74
N TYR A 441 10.98 3.75 17.09
CA TYR A 441 12.33 4.26 17.42
C TYR A 441 12.96 3.48 18.57
N SER A 442 12.18 3.18 19.60
CA SER A 442 12.67 2.38 20.74
C SER A 442 13.07 0.96 20.33
N GLU A 443 12.28 0.31 19.46
CA GLU A 443 12.63 -1.02 18.91
C GLU A 443 13.91 -0.94 18.07
N LEU A 444 14.07 0.09 17.23
CA LEU A 444 15.24 0.29 16.36
C LEU A 444 16.49 0.82 17.10
N SER A 445 16.36 1.37 18.30
CA SER A 445 17.49 1.95 19.06
C SER A 445 18.56 0.94 19.47
N HIS A 446 18.28 -0.34 19.34
CA HIS A 446 19.18 -1.45 19.66
C HIS A 446 19.79 -2.13 18.43
N GLU A 447 19.46 -1.64 17.24
CA GLU A 447 19.95 -2.23 16.01
C GLU A 447 21.46 -2.00 15.83
N PRO A 448 22.21 -3.03 15.41
CA PRO A 448 23.65 -2.93 15.28
C PRO A 448 24.06 -2.02 14.11
N MET A 449 25.06 -1.18 14.35
CA MET A 449 25.70 -0.39 13.30
C MET A 449 26.70 -1.25 12.52
N ALA A 450 26.83 -0.98 11.22
CA ALA A 450 27.86 -1.59 10.40
C ALA A 450 29.26 -1.10 10.86
N THR A 451 30.19 -2.04 11.05
CA THR A 451 31.58 -1.67 11.26
C THR A 451 32.14 -1.21 9.92
N PRO A 452 32.71 0.00 9.84
CA PRO A 452 33.30 0.48 8.58
C PRO A 452 34.35 -0.49 8.07
N ASP A 453 34.28 -0.88 6.79
CA ASP A 453 35.31 -1.68 6.17
C ASP A 453 36.62 -0.83 6.11
N PRO A 454 37.71 -1.26 6.75
CA PRO A 454 38.96 -0.50 6.74
C PRO A 454 39.54 -0.30 5.32
N ARG A 455 39.09 -1.08 4.32
CA ARG A 455 39.46 -0.92 2.93
C ARG A 455 38.84 0.30 2.24
N ASN A 456 37.68 0.75 2.71
CA ASN A 456 36.99 1.96 2.22
C ASN A 456 37.50 3.24 2.89
N ALA A 457 38.25 3.14 4.00
CA ALA A 457 38.84 4.28 4.70
C ALA A 457 40.07 4.87 3.99
N THR A 458 40.61 4.22 2.96
CA THR A 458 41.84 4.65 2.25
C THR A 458 41.60 5.46 0.95
N GLY A 459 40.32 5.83 0.66
CA GLY A 459 39.95 6.58 -0.55
C GLY A 459 40.07 8.10 -0.50
N GLN A 460 40.58 8.69 0.56
CA GLN A 460 40.82 10.14 0.66
C GLN A 460 42.24 10.49 1.08
N THR A 461 43.22 10.17 0.23
CA THR A 461 44.50 10.89 0.20
C THR A 461 45.10 10.71 -1.18
N LEU A 462 44.79 11.63 -2.09
CA LEU A 462 45.71 12.19 -3.08
C LEU A 462 45.11 13.50 -3.64
#